data_fa07bf6e85dda1e17e7be865e3266403
#
_entry.id   fa07bf6e85dda1e17e7be865e3266403
#
_cell.length_a   1.000
_cell.length_b   1.000
_cell.length_c   1.000
_cell.angle_alpha   90.00
_cell.angle_beta   90.00
_cell.angle_gamma   90.00
#
_symmetry.space_group_name_H-M   'P 1'
#
loop_
_entity.id
_entity.type
_entity.pdbx_description
1 polymer ?
#
loop_
_entity_poly.entity_id
_entity_poly.type
_entity_poly.pdbx_seq_one_letter_code
_entity_poly.pdbx_strand_id
1 'polypeptide(L)'
;NWKTTVKDFGLTNYIQFISNGSLHKIIDGDNLNYHNPEDFDLIVVDEAHKFRTSGSNMYGLLELICKTPRITVGNDINRKKKVILISATPLNNKPDDIANQIYLFQDARKSTIEGVPNLQSFFSHKAEEYKKLYKIKDHDELIRKVKEIYMPIRDKVFTELVIRRTRADIKNIKRYNDDVTAQGMSFPEVKDPKKIEYAFDDKLEILFFDTISKLVDEVGYYRYRAVEFINEEYADLYDNAQLISRQLSIIMKTQMVKRLESSFFAFKS
;
A
#
# COMPACT_ATOMS: atom_id res chain seq x y z
N ASN A 1 -17.65 7.12 5.88
CA ASN A 1 -17.29 8.15 4.92
C ASN A 1 -16.68 9.34 5.64
N TRP A 2 -15.38 9.62 5.39
CA TRP A 2 -14.60 10.66 6.10
C TRP A 2 -15.25 12.03 6.13
N LYS A 3 -15.85 12.49 5.02
CA LYS A 3 -16.51 13.79 4.97
C LYS A 3 -17.69 13.90 5.95
N THR A 4 -18.47 12.85 6.09
CA THR A 4 -19.58 12.78 7.06
C THR A 4 -19.04 12.84 8.48
N THR A 5 -18.06 11.98 8.81
CA THR A 5 -17.44 11.95 10.13
C THR A 5 -16.85 13.32 10.52
N VAL A 6 -16.10 13.94 9.61
CA VAL A 6 -15.49 15.26 9.84
C VAL A 6 -16.57 16.33 10.10
N LYS A 7 -17.69 16.27 9.38
CA LYS A 7 -18.82 17.17 9.58
C LYS A 7 -19.47 16.95 10.95
N ASP A 8 -19.68 15.69 11.35
CA ASP A 8 -20.30 15.33 12.64
C ASP A 8 -19.45 15.80 13.83
N PHE A 9 -18.12 15.87 13.65
CA PHE A 9 -17.20 16.43 14.64
C PHE A 9 -16.98 17.96 14.54
N GLY A 10 -17.66 18.65 13.61
CA GLY A 10 -17.53 20.10 13.43
C GLY A 10 -16.16 20.56 12.90
N LEU A 11 -15.41 19.68 12.24
CA LEU A 11 -14.02 19.93 11.80
C LEU A 11 -13.89 20.33 10.32
N THR A 12 -14.99 20.58 9.62
CA THR A 12 -15.01 20.81 8.15
C THR A 12 -14.08 21.94 7.70
N ASN A 13 -13.97 23.02 8.49
CA ASN A 13 -13.15 24.18 8.14
C ASN A 13 -11.66 24.01 8.43
N TYR A 14 -11.27 22.92 9.09
CA TYR A 14 -9.90 22.65 9.53
C TYR A 14 -9.23 21.52 8.73
N ILE A 15 -9.96 20.89 7.82
CA ILE A 15 -9.48 19.71 7.12
C ILE A 15 -9.56 19.90 5.62
N GLN A 16 -8.45 19.65 4.94
CA GLN A 16 -8.38 19.56 3.50
C GLN A 16 -8.29 18.08 3.07
N PHE A 17 -9.17 17.68 2.15
CA PHE A 17 -9.14 16.35 1.56
C PHE A 17 -8.43 16.38 0.22
N ILE A 18 -7.54 15.41 0.01
CA ILE A 18 -6.86 15.22 -1.26
C ILE A 18 -6.77 13.75 -1.62
N SER A 19 -6.88 13.43 -2.90
CA SER A 19 -6.64 12.07 -3.38
C SER A 19 -5.13 11.79 -3.51
N ASN A 20 -4.72 10.54 -3.31
CA ASN A 20 -3.32 10.14 -3.42
C ASN A 20 -2.69 10.52 -4.77
N GLY A 21 -3.46 10.44 -5.88
CA GLY A 21 -2.99 10.82 -7.20
C GLY A 21 -2.84 12.34 -7.43
N SER A 22 -3.29 13.17 -6.47
CA SER A 22 -3.28 14.63 -6.59
C SER A 22 -2.30 15.30 -5.62
N LEU A 23 -1.42 14.56 -4.97
CA LEU A 23 -0.46 15.10 -3.96
C LEU A 23 0.46 16.20 -4.53
N HIS A 24 0.79 16.14 -5.83
CA HIS A 24 1.56 17.17 -6.51
C HIS A 24 0.94 18.57 -6.38
N LYS A 25 -0.39 18.67 -6.31
CA LYS A 25 -1.12 19.96 -6.20
C LYS A 25 -0.83 20.71 -4.88
N ILE A 26 -0.42 19.99 -3.85
CA ILE A 26 0.01 20.60 -2.57
C ILE A 26 1.41 21.20 -2.69
N ILE A 27 2.26 20.60 -3.55
CA ILE A 27 3.69 20.96 -3.66
C ILE A 27 3.90 22.05 -4.71
N ASP A 28 3.11 22.03 -5.80
CA ASP A 28 3.30 22.94 -6.93
C ASP A 28 2.96 24.42 -6.60
N GLY A 29 2.31 24.69 -5.46
CA GLY A 29 2.07 26.04 -4.94
C GLY A 29 1.16 26.97 -5.77
N ASP A 30 0.95 26.65 -7.03
CA ASP A 30 0.17 27.46 -7.99
C ASP A 30 -1.36 27.23 -7.89
N ASN A 31 -1.80 26.38 -6.99
CA ASN A 31 -3.19 26.01 -6.91
C ASN A 31 -3.87 26.67 -5.70
N LEU A 32 -4.59 27.78 -5.95
CA LEU A 32 -5.36 28.51 -4.94
C LEU A 32 -6.35 27.68 -4.11
N ASN A 33 -6.61 26.44 -4.50
CA ASN A 33 -7.50 25.52 -3.80
C ASN A 33 -6.82 24.60 -2.79
N TYR A 34 -5.50 24.63 -2.69
CA TYR A 34 -4.74 23.77 -1.79
C TYR A 34 -3.78 24.59 -0.95
N HIS A 35 -3.68 24.23 0.33
CA HIS A 35 -2.69 24.78 1.25
C HIS A 35 -1.30 24.22 0.93
N ASN A 36 -0.27 24.97 1.30
CA ASN A 36 1.12 24.53 1.15
C ASN A 36 1.46 23.43 2.19
N PRO A 37 2.53 22.64 1.95
CA PRO A 37 2.93 21.61 2.90
C PRO A 37 3.12 22.13 4.32
N GLU A 38 3.72 23.31 4.52
CA GLU A 38 3.98 23.92 5.81
C GLU A 38 2.75 24.35 6.61
N ASP A 39 1.60 24.49 5.97
CA ASP A 39 0.35 24.91 6.61
C ASP A 39 -0.32 23.80 7.42
N PHE A 40 0.12 22.55 7.26
CA PHE A 40 -0.47 21.41 7.92
C PHE A 40 0.23 21.07 9.24
N ASP A 41 -0.54 20.93 10.32
CA ASP A 41 -0.06 20.42 11.62
C ASP A 41 -0.14 18.89 11.70
N LEU A 42 -1.14 18.31 11.04
CA LEU A 42 -1.46 16.90 11.08
C LEU A 42 -1.73 16.37 9.66
N ILE A 43 -1.11 15.25 9.34
CA ILE A 43 -1.37 14.49 8.11
C ILE A 43 -2.04 13.17 8.51
N VAL A 44 -3.20 12.89 7.92
CA VAL A 44 -3.91 11.61 8.08
C VAL A 44 -3.94 10.92 6.71
N VAL A 45 -3.37 9.74 6.63
CA VAL A 45 -3.29 8.94 5.41
C VAL A 45 -4.17 7.70 5.55
N ASP A 46 -5.25 7.67 4.81
CA ASP A 46 -6.09 6.48 4.70
C ASP A 46 -5.53 5.51 3.66
N GLU A 47 -5.73 4.21 3.87
CA GLU A 47 -5.16 3.13 3.06
C GLU A 47 -3.64 3.26 2.89
N ALA A 48 -2.94 3.51 3.99
CA ALA A 48 -1.51 3.79 4.02
C ALA A 48 -0.64 2.65 3.44
N HIS A 49 -1.17 1.44 3.32
CA HIS A 49 -0.49 0.31 2.65
C HIS A 49 -0.14 0.60 1.18
N LYS A 50 -0.76 1.60 0.55
CA LYS A 50 -0.40 2.05 -0.81
C LYS A 50 0.98 2.71 -0.88
N PHE A 51 1.48 3.21 0.24
CA PHE A 51 2.78 3.89 0.37
C PHE A 51 3.90 2.97 0.90
N ARG A 52 3.83 1.69 0.61
CA ARG A 52 4.84 0.70 1.01
C ARG A 52 6.11 0.70 0.15
N THR A 53 6.05 1.27 -1.06
CA THR A 53 7.14 1.27 -2.04
C THR A 53 7.76 2.65 -2.15
N SER A 54 8.96 2.83 -1.61
CA SER A 54 9.68 4.12 -1.55
C SER A 54 10.09 4.67 -2.92
N GLY A 55 10.21 3.81 -3.94
CA GLY A 55 10.60 4.23 -5.31
C GLY A 55 9.47 4.84 -6.14
N SER A 56 8.24 4.97 -5.62
CA SER A 56 7.15 5.58 -6.37
C SER A 56 7.14 7.10 -6.23
N ASN A 57 6.78 7.81 -7.30
CA ASN A 57 6.61 9.27 -7.26
C ASN A 57 5.62 9.70 -6.17
N MET A 58 4.51 8.97 -6.04
CA MET A 58 3.48 9.21 -5.03
C MET A 58 4.03 9.13 -3.59
N TYR A 59 4.94 8.18 -3.32
CA TYR A 59 5.61 8.07 -2.02
C TYR A 59 6.51 9.29 -1.76
N GLY A 60 7.33 9.68 -2.75
CA GLY A 60 8.23 10.84 -2.61
C GLY A 60 7.47 12.14 -2.33
N LEU A 61 6.33 12.36 -3.01
CA LEU A 61 5.47 13.52 -2.76
C LEU A 61 4.89 13.51 -1.32
N LEU A 62 4.39 12.35 -0.86
CA LEU A 62 3.87 12.24 0.50
C LEU A 62 4.97 12.41 1.55
N GLU A 63 6.13 11.83 1.33
CA GLU A 63 7.29 12.00 2.22
C GLU A 63 7.69 13.48 2.34
N LEU A 64 7.73 14.20 1.24
CA LEU A 64 8.00 15.63 1.23
C LEU A 64 6.95 16.39 2.05
N ILE A 65 5.66 16.13 1.84
CA ILE A 65 4.58 16.77 2.61
C ILE A 65 4.70 16.46 4.10
N CYS A 66 4.97 15.21 4.47
CA CYS A 66 5.09 14.80 5.87
C CYS A 66 6.32 15.41 6.57
N LYS A 67 7.44 15.51 5.86
CA LYS A 67 8.73 15.97 6.42
C LYS A 67 8.95 17.47 6.32
N THR A 68 8.23 18.20 5.46
CA THR A 68 8.29 19.66 5.43
C THR A 68 7.90 20.22 6.80
N PRO A 69 8.75 21.06 7.42
CA PRO A 69 8.43 21.66 8.72
C PRO A 69 7.16 22.51 8.65
N ARG A 70 6.31 22.42 9.66
CA ARG A 70 5.11 23.26 9.75
C ARG A 70 5.47 24.69 10.13
N ILE A 71 4.61 25.63 9.78
CA ILE A 71 4.66 26.99 10.31
C ILE A 71 4.35 26.93 11.81
N THR A 72 5.13 27.64 12.60
CA THR A 72 4.91 27.72 14.06
C THR A 72 4.32 29.07 14.42
N VAL A 73 3.38 29.07 15.36
CA VAL A 73 2.76 30.27 15.89
C VAL A 73 3.25 30.49 17.32
N GLY A 74 3.67 31.71 17.62
CA GLY A 74 4.17 32.06 18.95
C GLY A 74 5.52 31.44 19.29
N ASN A 75 5.66 30.93 20.52
CA ASN A 75 6.92 30.36 21.03
C ASN A 75 7.08 28.84 20.78
N ASP A 76 6.19 28.25 19.97
CA ASP A 76 6.32 26.82 19.66
C ASP A 76 7.50 26.58 18.71
N ILE A 77 8.56 25.98 19.23
CA ILE A 77 9.76 25.60 18.48
C ILE A 77 9.65 24.25 17.79
N ASN A 78 8.63 23.46 18.12
CA ASN A 78 8.43 22.15 17.50
C ASN A 78 7.78 22.29 16.14
N ARG A 79 8.57 22.17 15.10
CA ARG A 79 8.14 22.28 13.70
C ARG A 79 7.78 20.94 13.05
N LYS A 80 7.83 19.83 13.77
CA LYS A 80 7.46 18.51 13.24
C LYS A 80 5.94 18.38 13.16
N LYS A 81 5.46 17.83 12.05
CA LYS A 81 4.06 17.46 11.88
C LYS A 81 3.74 16.16 12.62
N LYS A 82 2.49 16.00 13.00
CA LYS A 82 1.95 14.72 13.41
C LYS A 82 1.49 13.96 12.18
N VAL A 83 1.78 12.66 12.10
CA VAL A 83 1.37 11.80 10.98
C VAL A 83 0.64 10.59 11.53
N ILE A 84 -0.56 10.35 11.02
CA ILE A 84 -1.38 9.17 11.33
C ILE A 84 -1.57 8.37 10.04
N LEU A 85 -1.09 7.14 10.04
CA LEU A 85 -1.27 6.20 8.96
C LEU A 85 -2.36 5.19 9.34
N ILE A 86 -3.39 5.09 8.53
CA ILE A 86 -4.52 4.18 8.76
C ILE A 86 -4.45 3.08 7.72
N SER A 87 -4.46 1.82 8.16
CA SER A 87 -4.46 0.66 7.27
C SER A 87 -5.09 -0.54 7.96
N ALA A 88 -5.88 -1.31 7.22
CA ALA A 88 -6.42 -2.58 7.70
C ALA A 88 -5.35 -3.69 7.76
N THR A 89 -4.28 -3.57 6.98
CA THR A 89 -3.28 -4.63 6.76
C THR A 89 -1.84 -4.11 6.87
N PRO A 90 -1.42 -3.59 8.03
CA PRO A 90 -0.08 -3.01 8.16
C PRO A 90 1.05 -4.05 8.11
N LEU A 91 0.75 -5.33 8.37
CA LEU A 91 1.72 -6.42 8.53
C LEU A 91 1.76 -7.43 7.38
N ASN A 92 1.03 -7.23 6.29
CA ASN A 92 0.95 -8.23 5.20
C ASN A 92 2.17 -8.21 4.25
N ASN A 93 3.25 -7.54 4.61
CA ASN A 93 4.31 -7.18 3.69
C ASN A 93 5.69 -7.46 4.27
N LYS A 94 6.69 -7.38 3.41
CA LYS A 94 8.11 -7.52 3.75
C LYS A 94 8.53 -6.47 4.81
N PRO A 95 9.60 -6.72 5.57
CA PRO A 95 10.12 -5.73 6.51
C PRO A 95 10.39 -4.36 5.88
N ASP A 96 10.86 -4.31 4.63
CA ASP A 96 11.07 -3.05 3.89
C ASP A 96 9.79 -2.26 3.68
N ASP A 97 8.67 -2.92 3.42
CA ASP A 97 7.38 -2.25 3.22
C ASP A 97 6.89 -1.56 4.50
N ILE A 98 7.18 -2.17 5.66
CA ILE A 98 6.91 -1.59 6.99
C ILE A 98 7.82 -0.40 7.23
N ALA A 99 9.12 -0.57 6.97
CA ALA A 99 10.11 0.48 7.12
C ALA A 99 9.73 1.73 6.31
N ASN A 100 9.35 1.57 5.06
CA ASN A 100 8.97 2.68 4.19
C ASN A 100 7.77 3.48 4.74
N GLN A 101 6.77 2.82 5.32
CA GLN A 101 5.67 3.53 5.96
C GLN A 101 6.13 4.34 7.19
N ILE A 102 7.03 3.78 7.98
CA ILE A 102 7.58 4.47 9.16
C ILE A 102 8.47 5.64 8.75
N TYR A 103 9.23 5.53 7.67
CA TYR A 103 10.09 6.60 7.16
C TYR A 103 9.33 7.84 6.71
N LEU A 104 8.03 7.77 6.45
CA LEU A 104 7.21 8.95 6.17
C LEU A 104 7.22 9.96 7.34
N PHE A 105 7.42 9.51 8.59
CA PHE A 105 7.37 10.38 9.77
C PHE A 105 8.55 10.21 10.74
N GLN A 106 9.39 9.20 10.55
CA GLN A 106 10.61 8.99 11.32
C GLN A 106 11.85 9.21 10.45
N ASP A 107 12.92 9.70 11.06
CA ASP A 107 14.22 9.69 10.41
C ASP A 107 14.78 8.25 10.40
N ALA A 108 15.26 7.82 9.24
CA ALA A 108 15.76 6.45 9.07
C ALA A 108 17.02 6.13 9.91
N ARG A 109 17.84 7.14 10.22
CA ARG A 109 19.11 6.99 10.94
C ARG A 109 19.11 7.59 12.34
N LYS A 110 18.14 8.48 12.62
CA LYS A 110 18.01 9.17 13.92
C LYS A 110 16.56 9.07 14.38
N SER A 111 16.13 7.85 14.65
CA SER A 111 14.77 7.57 15.11
C SER A 111 14.56 8.04 16.55
N THR A 112 13.31 8.43 16.84
CA THR A 112 12.87 8.73 18.22
C THR A 112 12.31 7.51 18.94
N ILE A 113 12.28 6.33 18.30
CA ILE A 113 11.80 5.09 18.89
C ILE A 113 12.81 4.56 19.89
N GLU A 114 12.37 4.30 21.12
CA GLU A 114 13.22 3.79 22.18
C GLU A 114 13.82 2.42 21.80
N GLY A 115 15.11 2.26 21.96
CA GLY A 115 15.82 1.01 21.64
C GLY A 115 16.07 0.74 20.15
N VAL A 116 15.60 1.61 19.22
CA VAL A 116 15.88 1.50 17.77
C VAL A 116 16.31 2.85 17.18
N PRO A 117 17.47 3.39 17.57
CA PRO A 117 17.91 4.70 17.11
C PRO A 117 18.23 4.75 15.60
N ASN A 118 18.55 3.61 14.99
CA ASN A 118 18.81 3.49 13.56
C ASN A 118 17.85 2.47 12.93
N LEU A 119 16.72 2.97 12.45
CA LEU A 119 15.70 2.17 11.77
C LEU A 119 16.20 1.56 10.47
N GLN A 120 17.05 2.28 9.73
CA GLN A 120 17.59 1.78 8.46
C GLN A 120 18.41 0.50 8.68
N SER A 121 19.34 0.51 9.62
CA SER A 121 20.14 -0.67 9.96
C SER A 121 19.26 -1.82 10.47
N PHE A 122 18.32 -1.51 11.35
CA PHE A 122 17.41 -2.49 11.94
C PHE A 122 16.58 -3.21 10.85
N PHE A 123 15.91 -2.45 9.97
CA PHE A 123 15.06 -3.03 8.93
C PHE A 123 15.86 -3.68 7.80
N SER A 124 17.04 -3.16 7.43
CA SER A 124 17.92 -3.82 6.45
C SER A 124 18.32 -5.22 6.93
N HIS A 125 18.68 -5.37 8.20
CA HIS A 125 18.97 -6.68 8.77
C HIS A 125 17.78 -7.64 8.70
N LYS A 126 16.58 -7.14 9.07
CA LYS A 126 15.34 -7.93 8.98
C LYS A 126 14.95 -8.30 7.55
N ALA A 127 15.21 -7.42 6.59
CA ALA A 127 14.98 -7.70 5.17
C ALA A 127 15.94 -8.79 4.62
N GLU A 128 17.19 -8.77 5.06
CA GLU A 128 18.16 -9.84 4.72
C GLU A 128 17.77 -11.19 5.30
N GLU A 129 17.32 -11.22 6.57
CA GLU A 129 16.78 -12.43 7.19
C GLU A 129 15.55 -12.93 6.43
N TYR A 130 14.64 -12.04 6.05
CA TYR A 130 13.43 -12.37 5.29
C TYR A 130 13.77 -12.98 3.92
N LYS A 131 14.76 -12.46 3.20
CA LYS A 131 15.22 -13.03 1.91
C LYS A 131 15.68 -14.47 2.02
N LYS A 132 16.20 -14.89 3.17
CA LYS A 132 16.65 -16.27 3.39
C LYS A 132 15.50 -17.27 3.51
N LEU A 133 14.28 -16.80 3.83
CA LEU A 133 13.09 -17.65 3.98
C LEU A 133 12.73 -18.43 2.71
N TYR A 134 13.00 -17.86 1.54
CA TYR A 134 12.73 -18.54 0.25
C TYR A 134 13.44 -19.88 0.07
N LYS A 135 14.50 -20.15 0.86
CA LYS A 135 15.27 -21.40 0.80
C LYS A 135 14.71 -22.48 1.74
N ILE A 136 13.81 -22.13 2.64
CA ILE A 136 13.25 -23.04 3.64
C ILE A 136 12.08 -23.76 3.02
N LYS A 137 12.15 -25.10 2.98
CA LYS A 137 11.11 -25.97 2.46
C LYS A 137 10.19 -26.52 3.56
N ASP A 138 10.72 -26.65 4.78
CA ASP A 138 9.97 -27.12 5.93
C ASP A 138 9.02 -26.04 6.44
N HIS A 139 7.74 -26.38 6.58
CA HIS A 139 6.69 -25.45 6.94
C HIS A 139 6.79 -24.95 8.38
N ASP A 140 7.13 -25.83 9.31
CA ASP A 140 7.22 -25.48 10.72
C ASP A 140 8.47 -24.63 11.01
N GLU A 141 9.56 -24.95 10.33
CA GLU A 141 10.76 -24.12 10.35
C GLU A 141 10.49 -22.73 9.76
N LEU A 142 9.76 -22.65 8.63
CA LEU A 142 9.39 -21.39 8.02
C LEU A 142 8.56 -20.53 8.97
N ILE A 143 7.53 -21.09 9.61
CA ILE A 143 6.70 -20.36 10.59
C ILE A 143 7.54 -19.83 11.73
N ARG A 144 8.45 -20.66 12.27
CA ARG A 144 9.36 -20.26 13.37
C ARG A 144 10.24 -19.09 12.93
N LYS A 145 10.87 -19.18 11.77
CA LYS A 145 11.75 -18.14 11.24
C LYS A 145 11.00 -16.84 10.94
N VAL A 146 9.80 -16.91 10.39
CA VAL A 146 8.95 -15.72 10.23
C VAL A 146 8.66 -15.05 11.56
N LYS A 147 8.32 -15.81 12.61
CA LYS A 147 8.12 -15.26 13.95
C LYS A 147 9.38 -14.57 14.49
N GLU A 148 10.56 -15.19 14.35
CA GLU A 148 11.84 -14.62 14.77
C GLU A 148 12.14 -13.26 14.10
N ILE A 149 11.73 -13.06 12.87
CA ILE A 149 11.89 -11.79 12.14
C ILE A 149 10.90 -10.72 12.64
N TYR A 150 9.62 -11.09 12.76
CA TYR A 150 8.57 -10.10 13.03
C TYR A 150 8.34 -9.78 14.52
N MET A 151 8.71 -10.69 15.43
CA MET A 151 8.61 -10.40 16.88
C MET A 151 9.42 -9.16 17.30
N PRO A 152 10.70 -8.99 16.90
CA PRO A 152 11.43 -7.77 17.23
C PRO A 152 10.84 -6.50 16.61
N ILE A 153 10.26 -6.59 15.40
CA ILE A 153 9.56 -5.45 14.77
C ILE A 153 8.34 -5.07 15.61
N ARG A 154 7.56 -6.07 16.02
CA ARG A 154 6.39 -5.86 16.87
C ARG A 154 6.78 -5.24 18.23
N ASP A 155 7.73 -5.86 18.90
CA ASP A 155 8.02 -5.55 20.30
C ASP A 155 8.83 -4.25 20.48
N LYS A 156 9.71 -3.92 19.52
CA LYS A 156 10.57 -2.72 19.60
C LYS A 156 10.03 -1.52 18.81
N VAL A 157 9.21 -1.74 17.80
CA VAL A 157 8.75 -0.65 16.91
C VAL A 157 7.26 -0.44 17.04
N PHE A 158 6.46 -1.51 16.90
CA PHE A 158 5.01 -1.35 16.86
C PHE A 158 4.39 -1.06 18.22
N THR A 159 4.98 -1.54 19.30
CA THR A 159 4.50 -1.25 20.66
C THR A 159 4.40 0.25 20.94
N GLU A 160 5.30 1.06 20.37
CA GLU A 160 5.28 2.51 20.53
C GLU A 160 4.45 3.23 19.47
N LEU A 161 4.37 2.69 18.25
CA LEU A 161 3.82 3.40 17.11
C LEU A 161 2.42 2.98 16.70
N VAL A 162 1.99 1.74 17.02
CA VAL A 162 0.79 1.17 16.44
C VAL A 162 -0.32 1.02 17.47
N ILE A 163 -1.44 1.67 17.20
CA ILE A 163 -2.70 1.43 17.91
C ILE A 163 -3.52 0.43 17.10
N ARG A 164 -3.67 -0.77 17.62
CA ARG A 164 -4.47 -1.83 16.99
C ARG A 164 -5.81 -1.98 17.71
N ARG A 165 -6.88 -2.17 16.92
CA ARG A 165 -8.20 -2.55 17.43
C ARG A 165 -8.75 -3.66 16.54
N THR A 166 -8.99 -4.82 17.10
CA THR A 166 -9.60 -5.96 16.41
C THR A 166 -11.04 -6.12 16.86
N ARG A 167 -11.83 -6.89 16.10
CA ARG A 167 -13.18 -7.27 16.51
C ARG A 167 -13.18 -8.03 17.85
N ALA A 168 -12.15 -8.84 18.11
CA ALA A 168 -11.95 -9.50 19.39
C ALA A 168 -11.73 -8.50 20.52
N ASP A 169 -10.91 -7.48 20.31
CA ASP A 169 -10.69 -6.42 21.30
C ASP A 169 -11.99 -5.68 21.61
N ILE A 170 -12.78 -5.36 20.57
CA ILE A 170 -14.07 -4.69 20.74
C ILE A 170 -15.06 -5.56 21.54
N LYS A 171 -15.10 -6.88 21.27
CA LYS A 171 -15.96 -7.81 22.03
C LYS A 171 -15.50 -8.00 23.47
N ASN A 172 -14.20 -8.03 23.73
CA ASN A 172 -13.63 -8.39 25.02
C ASN A 172 -13.47 -7.19 25.97
N ILE A 173 -13.32 -5.97 25.44
CA ILE A 173 -13.22 -4.76 26.24
C ILE A 173 -14.62 -4.25 26.53
N LYS A 174 -15.05 -4.35 27.80
CA LYS A 174 -16.41 -4.02 28.25
C LYS A 174 -16.93 -2.69 27.68
N ARG A 175 -16.15 -1.60 27.79
CA ARG A 175 -16.54 -0.28 27.30
C ARG A 175 -16.93 -0.27 25.82
N TYR A 176 -16.19 -0.97 24.98
CA TYR A 176 -16.46 -1.04 23.53
C TYR A 176 -17.64 -1.96 23.23
N ASN A 177 -17.76 -3.07 23.97
CA ASN A 177 -18.86 -4.01 23.80
C ASN A 177 -20.20 -3.38 24.20
N ASP A 178 -20.22 -2.66 25.32
CA ASP A 178 -21.41 -1.95 25.80
C ASP A 178 -21.89 -0.90 24.77
N ASP A 179 -20.95 -0.14 24.17
CA ASP A 179 -21.26 0.87 23.16
C ASP A 179 -21.83 0.24 21.87
N VAL A 180 -21.19 -0.80 21.35
CA VAL A 180 -21.66 -1.54 20.17
C VAL A 180 -23.05 -2.15 20.41
N THR A 181 -23.26 -2.72 21.60
CA THR A 181 -24.55 -3.32 21.99
C THR A 181 -25.64 -2.26 22.12
N ALA A 182 -25.34 -1.12 22.73
CA ALA A 182 -26.28 0.00 22.86
C ALA A 182 -26.74 0.55 21.49
N GLN A 183 -25.88 0.47 20.49
CA GLN A 183 -26.20 0.85 19.10
C GLN A 183 -26.91 -0.25 18.31
N GLY A 184 -27.24 -1.39 18.92
CA GLY A 184 -27.90 -2.53 18.27
C GLY A 184 -27.01 -3.21 17.22
N MET A 185 -25.70 -2.99 17.24
CA MET A 185 -24.75 -3.57 16.29
C MET A 185 -24.21 -4.90 16.79
N SER A 186 -24.00 -5.84 15.88
CA SER A 186 -23.31 -7.11 16.16
C SER A 186 -22.32 -7.45 15.06
N PHE A 187 -21.25 -8.12 15.43
CA PHE A 187 -20.31 -8.64 14.43
C PHE A 187 -20.78 -9.98 13.90
N PRO A 188 -20.80 -10.19 12.58
CA PRO A 188 -21.12 -11.50 12.00
C PRO A 188 -20.09 -12.54 12.45
N GLU A 189 -20.57 -13.75 12.61
CA GLU A 189 -19.71 -14.92 12.82
C GLU A 189 -19.04 -15.29 11.51
N VAL A 190 -17.72 -15.40 11.55
CA VAL A 190 -16.92 -15.87 10.40
C VAL A 190 -16.84 -17.39 10.48
N LYS A 191 -17.52 -18.07 9.57
CA LYS A 191 -17.41 -19.52 9.41
C LYS A 191 -16.16 -19.89 8.62
N ASP A 192 -15.77 -21.16 8.71
CA ASP A 192 -14.68 -21.68 7.90
C ASP A 192 -14.95 -21.49 6.40
N PRO A 193 -13.90 -21.21 5.60
CA PRO A 193 -14.03 -21.04 4.17
C PRO A 193 -14.65 -22.29 3.52
N LYS A 194 -15.71 -22.10 2.76
CA LYS A 194 -16.30 -23.18 1.96
C LYS A 194 -15.80 -23.02 0.53
N LYS A 195 -15.10 -24.03 0.04
CA LYS A 195 -14.71 -24.11 -1.36
C LYS A 195 -15.96 -24.33 -2.21
N ILE A 196 -16.20 -23.44 -3.16
CA ILE A 196 -17.24 -23.59 -4.18
C ILE A 196 -16.52 -23.99 -5.46
N GLU A 197 -16.76 -25.20 -5.91
CA GLU A 197 -16.24 -25.69 -7.18
C GLU A 197 -17.32 -25.50 -8.25
N TYR A 198 -16.92 -25.02 -9.39
CA TYR A 198 -17.75 -24.96 -10.59
C TYR A 198 -16.97 -25.60 -11.74
N ALA A 199 -17.67 -26.30 -12.60
CA ALA A 199 -17.14 -26.83 -13.83
C ALA A 199 -17.75 -26.08 -15.01
N PHE A 200 -16.97 -25.83 -16.02
CA PHE A 200 -17.47 -25.37 -17.28
C PHE A 200 -18.18 -26.53 -18.01
N ASP A 201 -19.20 -26.21 -18.80
CA ASP A 201 -19.65 -27.17 -19.81
C ASP A 201 -18.60 -27.24 -20.94
N ASP A 202 -18.66 -28.30 -21.75
CA ASP A 202 -17.67 -28.59 -22.78
C ASP A 202 -17.48 -27.40 -23.75
N LYS A 203 -18.54 -26.67 -24.06
CA LYS A 203 -18.47 -25.50 -24.97
C LYS A 203 -17.73 -24.33 -24.33
N LEU A 204 -18.01 -24.06 -23.08
CA LEU A 204 -17.40 -22.97 -22.33
C LEU A 204 -15.93 -23.27 -22.02
N GLU A 205 -15.61 -24.53 -21.76
CA GLU A 205 -14.24 -24.99 -21.54
C GLU A 205 -13.38 -24.79 -22.80
N ILE A 206 -13.89 -25.24 -23.96
CA ILE A 206 -13.22 -25.03 -25.24
C ILE A 206 -13.03 -23.53 -25.53
N LEU A 207 -14.10 -22.73 -25.35
CA LEU A 207 -14.01 -21.28 -25.54
C LEU A 207 -13.00 -20.61 -24.62
N PHE A 208 -12.92 -21.04 -23.37
CA PHE A 208 -12.00 -20.48 -22.38
C PHE A 208 -10.54 -20.74 -22.78
N PHE A 209 -10.20 -22.01 -23.09
CA PHE A 209 -8.84 -22.37 -23.46
C PHE A 209 -8.43 -21.82 -24.81
N ASP A 210 -9.33 -21.77 -25.82
CA ASP A 210 -9.09 -21.14 -27.10
C ASP A 210 -8.82 -19.63 -26.93
N THR A 211 -9.58 -18.96 -26.07
CA THR A 211 -9.36 -17.56 -25.76
C THR A 211 -8.01 -17.31 -25.09
N ILE A 212 -7.59 -18.15 -24.14
CA ILE A 212 -6.25 -18.06 -23.52
C ILE A 212 -5.16 -18.25 -24.57
N SER A 213 -5.25 -19.28 -25.40
CA SER A 213 -4.26 -19.55 -26.45
C SER A 213 -4.13 -18.35 -27.39
N LYS A 214 -5.24 -17.81 -27.87
CA LYS A 214 -5.22 -16.61 -28.71
C LYS A 214 -4.60 -15.39 -28.00
N LEU A 215 -4.92 -15.13 -26.74
CA LEU A 215 -4.33 -14.05 -25.98
C LEU A 215 -2.81 -14.19 -25.81
N VAL A 216 -2.34 -15.40 -25.59
CA VAL A 216 -0.92 -15.67 -25.34
C VAL A 216 -0.12 -15.73 -26.62
N ASP A 217 -0.65 -16.41 -27.66
CA ASP A 217 0.12 -16.79 -28.84
C ASP A 217 -0.13 -15.86 -30.04
N GLU A 218 -1.36 -15.39 -30.24
CA GLU A 218 -1.74 -14.66 -31.46
C GLU A 218 -1.76 -13.13 -31.28
N VAL A 219 -2.15 -12.63 -30.09
CA VAL A 219 -2.24 -11.18 -29.88
C VAL A 219 -0.87 -10.55 -29.71
N GLY A 220 -0.47 -9.74 -30.67
CA GLY A 220 0.87 -9.13 -30.74
C GLY A 220 1.08 -7.95 -29.78
N TYR A 221 0.01 -7.36 -29.24
CA TYR A 221 0.07 -6.17 -28.36
C TYR A 221 0.91 -5.01 -28.93
N TYR A 222 0.81 -4.74 -30.22
CA TYR A 222 1.63 -3.79 -30.97
C TYR A 222 1.65 -2.38 -30.35
N ARG A 223 0.56 -1.93 -29.72
CA ARG A 223 0.53 -0.65 -29.01
C ARG A 223 1.66 -0.50 -27.97
N TYR A 224 2.02 -1.60 -27.31
CA TYR A 224 3.09 -1.62 -26.28
C TYR A 224 4.44 -2.00 -26.89
N ARG A 225 4.47 -2.38 -28.15
CA ARG A 225 5.66 -2.76 -28.91
C ARG A 225 6.02 -1.74 -30.00
N ALA A 226 5.37 -0.58 -29.99
CA ALA A 226 5.59 0.46 -31.00
C ALA A 226 7.06 0.88 -31.13
N VAL A 227 7.81 0.82 -30.03
CA VAL A 227 9.25 1.11 -29.99
C VAL A 227 10.09 0.12 -30.80
N GLU A 228 9.62 -1.11 -31.04
CA GLU A 228 10.30 -2.09 -31.89
C GLU A 228 10.27 -1.70 -33.39
N PHE A 229 9.44 -0.74 -33.74
CA PHE A 229 9.24 -0.24 -35.10
C PHE A 229 9.78 1.19 -35.30
N ILE A 230 10.59 1.69 -34.36
CA ILE A 230 11.25 3.00 -34.48
C ILE A 230 12.34 2.90 -35.55
N ASN A 231 12.46 3.98 -36.32
CA ASN A 231 13.48 4.12 -37.36
C ASN A 231 14.89 4.05 -36.72
N GLU A 232 15.84 3.39 -37.35
CA GLU A 232 17.22 3.21 -36.84
C GLU A 232 17.89 4.55 -36.44
N GLU A 233 17.55 5.64 -37.13
CA GLU A 233 18.01 7.00 -36.84
C GLU A 233 17.67 7.49 -35.41
N TYR A 234 16.60 6.96 -34.80
CA TYR A 234 16.11 7.35 -33.47
C TYR A 234 16.29 6.26 -32.43
N ALA A 235 16.87 5.12 -32.79
CA ALA A 235 17.02 3.97 -31.88
C ALA A 235 17.85 4.30 -30.64
N ASP A 236 18.89 5.12 -30.80
CA ASP A 236 19.80 5.52 -29.72
C ASP A 236 19.13 6.44 -28.65
N LEU A 237 17.99 7.05 -28.97
CA LEU A 237 17.24 7.87 -28.03
C LEU A 237 16.45 7.04 -27.00
N TYR A 238 16.35 5.73 -27.22
CA TYR A 238 15.49 4.83 -26.44
C TYR A 238 16.27 3.63 -25.90
N ASP A 239 17.28 3.88 -25.07
CA ASP A 239 18.00 2.83 -24.36
C ASP A 239 17.05 1.88 -23.62
N ASN A 240 17.21 0.58 -23.81
CA ASN A 240 16.36 -0.47 -23.26
C ASN A 240 14.87 -0.49 -23.70
N ALA A 241 14.50 0.30 -24.71
CA ALA A 241 13.12 0.42 -25.16
C ALA A 241 12.53 -0.93 -25.61
N GLN A 242 13.31 -1.77 -26.28
CA GLN A 242 12.87 -3.12 -26.69
C GLN A 242 12.59 -4.02 -25.47
N LEU A 243 13.43 -3.95 -24.43
CA LEU A 243 13.22 -4.71 -23.21
C LEU A 243 11.97 -4.26 -22.47
N ILE A 244 11.76 -2.94 -22.34
CA ILE A 244 10.58 -2.33 -21.71
C ILE A 244 9.33 -2.71 -22.49
N SER A 245 9.35 -2.62 -23.80
CA SER A 245 8.26 -2.98 -24.69
C SER A 245 7.82 -4.43 -24.50
N ARG A 246 8.76 -5.36 -24.50
CA ARG A 246 8.50 -6.78 -24.23
C ARG A 246 7.91 -7.01 -22.85
N GLN A 247 8.43 -6.35 -21.81
CA GLN A 247 7.92 -6.46 -20.46
C GLN A 247 6.47 -5.92 -20.35
N LEU A 248 6.17 -4.78 -20.97
CA LEU A 248 4.82 -4.23 -21.03
C LEU A 248 3.84 -5.17 -21.74
N SER A 249 4.24 -5.77 -22.84
CA SER A 249 3.44 -6.78 -23.56
C SER A 249 3.10 -7.97 -22.66
N ILE A 250 4.08 -8.50 -21.92
CA ILE A 250 3.88 -9.61 -20.98
C ILE A 250 2.93 -9.21 -19.83
N ILE A 251 3.08 -8.00 -19.29
CA ILE A 251 2.19 -7.48 -18.24
C ILE A 251 0.76 -7.41 -18.76
N MET A 252 0.54 -6.91 -19.97
CA MET A 252 -0.79 -6.81 -20.58
C MET A 252 -1.41 -8.18 -20.82
N LYS A 253 -0.66 -9.14 -21.36
CA LYS A 253 -1.11 -10.54 -21.50
C LYS A 253 -1.58 -11.10 -20.14
N THR A 254 -0.75 -10.94 -19.12
CA THR A 254 -1.07 -11.40 -17.77
C THR A 254 -2.34 -10.74 -17.21
N GLN A 255 -2.53 -9.44 -17.43
CA GLN A 255 -3.73 -8.74 -16.98
C GLN A 255 -5.00 -9.21 -17.73
N MET A 256 -4.92 -9.47 -19.02
CA MET A 256 -6.04 -9.99 -19.80
C MET A 256 -6.44 -11.40 -19.35
N VAL A 257 -5.47 -12.29 -19.14
CA VAL A 257 -5.71 -13.64 -18.60
C VAL A 257 -6.35 -13.56 -17.21
N LYS A 258 -5.82 -12.73 -16.30
CA LYS A 258 -6.41 -12.55 -14.97
C LYS A 258 -7.84 -12.00 -15.00
N ARG A 259 -8.15 -11.12 -15.96
CA ARG A 259 -9.54 -10.64 -16.16
C ARG A 259 -10.45 -11.78 -16.60
N LEU A 260 -9.99 -12.61 -17.55
CA LEU A 260 -10.74 -13.77 -18.04
C LEU A 260 -10.98 -14.79 -16.92
N GLU A 261 -9.96 -15.11 -16.12
CA GLU A 261 -10.07 -15.99 -14.95
C GLU A 261 -11.02 -15.43 -13.89
N SER A 262 -11.04 -14.12 -13.70
CA SER A 262 -11.92 -13.49 -12.73
C SER A 262 -13.38 -13.52 -13.17
N SER A 263 -13.67 -13.18 -14.42
CA SER A 263 -15.03 -13.16 -14.96
C SER A 263 -15.03 -12.88 -16.47
N PHE A 264 -15.84 -13.58 -17.22
CA PHE A 264 -16.07 -13.25 -18.64
C PHE A 264 -16.62 -11.84 -18.84
N PHE A 265 -17.40 -11.34 -17.90
CA PHE A 265 -17.90 -9.96 -17.95
C PHE A 265 -16.74 -8.95 -17.76
N ALA A 266 -15.87 -9.18 -16.79
CA ALA A 266 -14.70 -8.33 -16.55
C ALA A 266 -13.69 -8.37 -17.71
N PHE A 267 -13.66 -9.46 -18.47
CA PHE A 267 -12.84 -9.58 -19.66
C PHE A 267 -13.39 -8.78 -20.84
N LYS A 268 -14.71 -8.74 -20.98
CA LYS A 268 -15.39 -8.03 -22.06
C LYS A 268 -15.41 -6.50 -21.88
N SER A 269 -15.39 -6.02 -20.63
CA SER A 269 -15.40 -4.59 -20.28
C SER A 269 -14.00 -3.98 -20.27
#